data_743d561d237033c73a9515fe97db8062
#
_entry.id   743d561d237033c73a9515fe97db8062
#
_cell.length_a   1.000
_cell.length_b   1.000
_cell.length_c   1.000
_cell.angle_alpha   90.00
_cell.angle_beta   90.00
_cell.angle_gamma   90.00
#
_symmetry.space_group_name_H-M   'P 1'
#
loop_
_entity.id
_entity.type
_entity.pdbx_description
1 polymer ?
#
loop_
_entity_poly.entity_id
_entity_poly.type
_entity_poly.pdbx_seq_one_letter_code
_entity_poly.pdbx_strand_id
1 'polypeptide(L)'
;MARIERVSNSDAGLRVKLAYFFTRRQLARITGREPEDIIEPLELYAHAPGLMFAYGKLEAASAQQDRVDWRLKVLAGLKAATLTNCEFCIDLGSQVARLSGLSDEQLLALPRYGDSPLFTDLEKLVLDYATGISRTPVEVPDGLFARLREHFDEAQLVELTSAIALENMRGRFNLALGVGAAGFSEGMVCAVPAPTPRPTSEDATATQT
;
A
#
# COMPACT_ATOMS: atom_id res chain seq x y z
N MET A 1 0.08 9.60 -15.55
CA MET A 1 1.44 9.70 -16.16
C MET A 1 2.38 10.29 -15.12
N ALA A 2 3.51 9.66 -14.83
CA ALA A 2 4.46 10.16 -13.84
C ALA A 2 4.90 11.61 -14.14
N ARG A 3 5.25 12.37 -13.09
CA ARG A 3 5.68 13.76 -13.18
C ARG A 3 7.13 13.94 -13.60
N ILE A 4 7.91 12.87 -13.55
CA ILE A 4 9.30 12.80 -14.01
C ILE A 4 9.46 11.61 -14.95
N GLU A 5 10.46 11.64 -15.82
CA GLU A 5 10.76 10.55 -16.73
C GLU A 5 11.19 9.30 -15.95
N ARG A 6 10.82 8.13 -16.46
CA ARG A 6 11.25 6.84 -15.94
C ARG A 6 12.65 6.51 -16.44
N VAL A 7 13.48 5.93 -15.59
CA VAL A 7 14.76 5.36 -16.05
C VAL A 7 14.45 4.07 -16.81
N SER A 8 14.51 4.14 -18.13
CA SER A 8 14.20 3.01 -18.99
C SER A 8 15.20 1.85 -18.83
N ASN A 9 14.83 0.67 -19.29
CA ASN A 9 15.76 -0.47 -19.29
C ASN A 9 16.98 -0.22 -20.18
N SER A 10 16.90 0.63 -21.24
CA SER A 10 18.05 1.03 -22.06
C SER A 10 19.07 1.86 -21.28
N ASP A 11 18.59 2.79 -20.44
CA ASP A 11 19.41 3.80 -19.77
C ASP A 11 19.94 3.33 -18.41
N ALA A 12 19.34 2.28 -17.86
CA ALA A 12 19.70 1.71 -16.59
C ALA A 12 21.06 0.99 -16.61
N GLY A 13 21.83 1.12 -15.52
CA GLY A 13 23.04 0.32 -15.31
C GLY A 13 22.71 -1.16 -15.04
N LEU A 14 23.66 -2.05 -15.24
CA LEU A 14 23.48 -3.51 -15.16
C LEU A 14 22.78 -3.98 -13.88
N ARG A 15 23.16 -3.45 -12.73
CA ARG A 15 22.56 -3.82 -11.43
C ARG A 15 21.07 -3.44 -11.36
N VAL A 16 20.72 -2.28 -11.91
CA VAL A 16 19.33 -1.80 -11.97
C VAL A 16 18.51 -2.67 -12.92
N LYS A 17 19.06 -3.02 -14.09
CA LYS A 17 18.43 -3.96 -15.06
C LYS A 17 18.12 -5.30 -14.41
N LEU A 18 19.05 -5.84 -13.62
CA LEU A 18 18.82 -7.09 -12.89
C LEU A 18 17.69 -6.92 -11.85
N ALA A 19 17.66 -5.80 -11.11
CA ALA A 19 16.58 -5.52 -10.18
C ALA A 19 15.22 -5.43 -10.89
N TYR A 20 15.14 -4.74 -12.02
CA TYR A 20 13.92 -4.68 -12.86
C TYR A 20 13.45 -6.08 -13.27
N PHE A 21 14.36 -6.89 -13.81
CA PHE A 21 14.04 -8.24 -14.25
C PHE A 21 13.46 -9.09 -13.11
N PHE A 22 14.12 -9.10 -11.95
CA PHE A 22 13.66 -9.91 -10.82
C PHE A 22 12.36 -9.38 -10.22
N THR A 23 12.20 -8.06 -10.07
CA THR A 23 10.97 -7.46 -9.53
C THR A 23 9.80 -7.70 -10.47
N ARG A 24 9.96 -7.46 -11.78
CA ARG A 24 8.93 -7.74 -12.79
C ARG A 24 8.50 -9.21 -12.74
N ARG A 25 9.47 -10.14 -12.73
CA ARG A 25 9.18 -11.56 -12.66
C ARG A 25 8.49 -11.97 -11.35
N GLN A 26 8.86 -11.36 -10.21
CA GLN A 26 8.23 -11.62 -8.93
C GLN A 26 6.78 -11.13 -8.92
N LEU A 27 6.53 -9.91 -9.33
CA LEU A 27 5.18 -9.33 -9.41
C LEU A 27 4.29 -10.13 -10.37
N ALA A 28 4.80 -10.47 -11.55
CA ALA A 28 4.07 -11.29 -12.51
C ALA A 28 3.70 -12.69 -11.94
N ARG A 29 4.59 -13.31 -11.15
CA ARG A 29 4.28 -14.58 -10.46
C ARG A 29 3.21 -14.43 -9.39
N ILE A 30 3.27 -13.34 -8.61
CA ILE A 30 2.31 -13.08 -7.53
C ILE A 30 0.94 -12.73 -8.12
N THR A 31 0.89 -11.87 -9.12
CA THR A 31 -0.38 -11.34 -9.65
C THR A 31 -0.97 -12.16 -10.80
N GLY A 32 -0.17 -13.03 -11.42
CA GLY A 32 -0.54 -13.73 -12.64
C GLY A 32 -0.63 -12.81 -13.87
N ARG A 33 -0.15 -11.57 -13.77
CA ARG A 33 -0.23 -10.52 -14.79
C ARG A 33 1.11 -9.82 -14.96
N GLU A 34 1.36 -9.29 -16.15
CA GLU A 34 2.58 -8.57 -16.49
C GLU A 34 2.24 -7.28 -17.28
N PRO A 35 1.54 -6.32 -16.67
CA PRO A 35 1.24 -5.05 -17.32
C PRO A 35 2.52 -4.27 -17.64
N GLU A 36 2.44 -3.33 -18.60
CA GLU A 36 3.60 -2.53 -19.03
C GLU A 36 4.23 -1.76 -17.88
N ASP A 37 3.40 -1.12 -17.05
CA ASP A 37 3.82 -0.24 -15.95
C ASP A 37 4.03 -0.98 -14.61
N ILE A 38 4.18 -2.31 -14.64
CA ILE A 38 4.30 -3.19 -13.46
C ILE A 38 5.39 -2.76 -12.47
N ILE A 39 6.45 -2.11 -12.92
CA ILE A 39 7.57 -1.65 -12.11
C ILE A 39 7.77 -0.13 -12.15
N GLU A 40 6.79 0.65 -12.58
CA GLU A 40 6.92 2.10 -12.70
C GLU A 40 7.51 2.77 -11.44
N PRO A 41 7.08 2.46 -10.20
CA PRO A 41 7.71 3.03 -9.01
C PRO A 41 9.21 2.73 -8.90
N LEU A 42 9.64 1.53 -9.31
CA LEU A 42 11.04 1.14 -9.27
C LEU A 42 11.87 1.89 -10.33
N GLU A 43 11.29 2.13 -11.51
CA GLU A 43 11.91 2.91 -12.58
C GLU A 43 12.13 4.38 -12.17
N LEU A 44 11.25 4.92 -11.31
CA LEU A 44 11.43 6.25 -10.71
C LEU A 44 12.51 6.24 -9.61
N TYR A 45 12.53 5.22 -8.75
CA TYR A 45 13.59 5.05 -7.75
C TYR A 45 14.97 4.89 -8.38
N ALA A 46 15.06 4.44 -9.63
CA ALA A 46 16.34 4.23 -10.32
C ALA A 46 17.14 5.51 -10.60
N HIS A 47 16.52 6.69 -10.52
CA HIS A 47 17.26 7.97 -10.48
C HIS A 47 18.18 8.08 -9.26
N ALA A 48 17.91 7.34 -8.18
CA ALA A 48 18.71 7.26 -6.96
C ALA A 48 19.00 5.79 -6.61
N PRO A 49 19.92 5.09 -7.33
CA PRO A 49 20.12 3.65 -7.19
C PRO A 49 20.41 3.18 -5.76
N GLY A 50 21.11 4.01 -4.96
CA GLY A 50 21.34 3.72 -3.55
C GLY A 50 20.05 3.61 -2.75
N LEU A 51 19.10 4.53 -2.95
CA LEU A 51 17.76 4.48 -2.32
C LEU A 51 16.95 3.30 -2.84
N MET A 52 16.99 3.05 -4.15
CA MET A 52 16.30 1.91 -4.77
C MET A 52 16.72 0.58 -4.13
N PHE A 53 18.01 0.35 -3.96
CA PHE A 53 18.50 -0.89 -3.34
C PHE A 53 18.22 -0.96 -1.83
N ALA A 54 18.28 0.17 -1.11
CA ALA A 54 17.92 0.22 0.30
C ALA A 54 16.42 -0.09 0.49
N TYR A 55 15.56 0.51 -0.35
CA TYR A 55 14.14 0.22 -0.39
C TYR A 55 13.86 -1.25 -0.71
N GLY A 56 14.51 -1.80 -1.74
CA GLY A 56 14.38 -3.21 -2.08
C GLY A 56 14.78 -4.18 -0.95
N LYS A 57 15.79 -3.82 -0.13
CA LYS A 57 16.15 -4.57 1.08
C LYS A 57 15.05 -4.49 2.15
N LEU A 58 14.46 -3.31 2.34
CA LEU A 58 13.35 -3.12 3.27
C LEU A 58 12.12 -3.95 2.86
N GLU A 59 11.78 -3.94 1.57
CA GLU A 59 10.71 -4.76 1.00
C GLU A 59 10.96 -6.27 1.22
N ALA A 60 12.18 -6.72 0.94
CA ALA A 60 12.55 -8.12 1.14
C ALA A 60 12.50 -8.51 2.63
N ALA A 61 12.97 -7.66 3.52
CA ALA A 61 12.91 -7.89 4.97
C ALA A 61 11.46 -7.92 5.46
N SER A 62 10.60 -7.01 4.99
CA SER A 62 9.17 -6.99 5.34
C SER A 62 8.45 -8.24 4.85
N ALA A 63 8.74 -8.69 3.62
CA ALA A 63 8.13 -9.89 3.04
C ALA A 63 8.53 -11.19 3.74
N GLN A 64 9.66 -11.21 4.45
CA GLN A 64 10.14 -12.37 5.22
C GLN A 64 9.54 -12.47 6.62
N GLN A 65 8.86 -11.42 7.10
CA GLN A 65 8.20 -11.47 8.40
C GLN A 65 6.91 -12.28 8.29
N ASP A 66 6.70 -13.20 9.22
CA ASP A 66 5.58 -14.16 9.23
C ASP A 66 4.93 -14.35 10.61
N ARG A 67 5.24 -13.45 11.57
CA ARG A 67 4.66 -13.51 12.92
C ARG A 67 3.19 -13.08 12.97
N VAL A 68 2.83 -12.13 12.09
CA VAL A 68 1.44 -11.70 11.89
C VAL A 68 0.86 -12.43 10.69
N ASP A 69 -0.36 -12.91 10.84
CA ASP A 69 -1.09 -13.54 9.74
C ASP A 69 -1.04 -12.67 8.47
N TRP A 70 -0.68 -13.28 7.35
CA TRP A 70 -0.50 -12.57 6.08
C TRP A 70 -1.76 -11.82 5.65
N ARG A 71 -2.93 -12.44 5.86
CA ARG A 71 -4.21 -11.82 5.53
C ARG A 71 -4.44 -10.50 6.29
N LEU A 72 -4.08 -10.47 7.58
CA LEU A 72 -4.19 -9.25 8.40
C LEU A 72 -3.26 -8.15 7.91
N LYS A 73 -2.02 -8.49 7.54
CA LYS A 73 -1.06 -7.51 6.97
C LYS A 73 -1.54 -6.95 5.64
N VAL A 74 -2.03 -7.82 4.76
CA VAL A 74 -2.58 -7.42 3.46
C VAL A 74 -3.79 -6.52 3.63
N LEU A 75 -4.70 -6.88 4.53
CA LEU A 75 -5.90 -6.09 4.83
C LEU A 75 -5.54 -4.69 5.37
N ALA A 76 -4.59 -4.62 6.31
CA ALA A 76 -4.09 -3.37 6.87
C ALA A 76 -3.40 -2.49 5.82
N GLY A 77 -2.55 -3.09 4.98
CA GLY A 77 -1.88 -2.39 3.88
C GLY A 77 -2.87 -1.86 2.85
N LEU A 78 -3.84 -2.68 2.42
CA LEU A 78 -4.86 -2.25 1.49
C LEU A 78 -5.71 -1.10 2.07
N LYS A 79 -6.03 -1.13 3.36
CA LYS A 79 -6.69 -0.01 4.04
C LYS A 79 -5.85 1.26 3.98
N ALA A 80 -4.56 1.18 4.27
CA ALA A 80 -3.64 2.32 4.16
C ALA A 80 -3.56 2.85 2.71
N ALA A 81 -3.52 1.96 1.71
CA ALA A 81 -3.55 2.33 0.29
C ALA A 81 -4.82 3.11 -0.08
N THR A 82 -6.00 2.68 0.42
CA THR A 82 -7.27 3.37 0.17
C THR A 82 -7.33 4.74 0.85
N LEU A 83 -6.72 4.90 2.03
CA LEU A 83 -6.68 6.17 2.76
C LEU A 83 -5.70 7.18 2.12
N THR A 84 -4.61 6.71 1.54
CA THR A 84 -3.70 7.56 0.77
C THR A 84 -4.21 7.86 -0.64
N ASN A 85 -5.25 7.17 -1.12
CA ASN A 85 -5.74 7.23 -2.51
C ASN A 85 -4.67 6.90 -3.57
N CYS A 86 -3.74 5.99 -3.24
CA CYS A 86 -2.70 5.56 -4.17
C CYS A 86 -3.26 4.54 -5.16
N GLU A 87 -3.56 4.97 -6.38
CA GLU A 87 -4.14 4.11 -7.42
C GLU A 87 -3.30 2.86 -7.70
N PHE A 88 -1.97 3.00 -7.83
CA PHE A 88 -1.06 1.86 -8.00
C PHE A 88 -1.16 0.88 -6.83
N CYS A 89 -1.17 1.41 -5.59
CA CYS A 89 -1.21 0.58 -4.38
C CYS A 89 -2.56 -0.13 -4.23
N ILE A 90 -3.67 0.53 -4.59
CA ILE A 90 -5.02 -0.06 -4.55
C ILE A 90 -5.14 -1.16 -5.61
N ASP A 91 -4.64 -0.91 -6.82
CA ASP A 91 -4.68 -1.84 -7.94
C ASP A 91 -3.90 -3.13 -7.61
N LEU A 92 -2.62 -3.01 -7.26
CA LEU A 92 -1.79 -4.13 -6.84
C LEU A 92 -2.32 -4.78 -5.55
N GLY A 93 -2.66 -3.95 -4.54
CA GLY A 93 -3.14 -4.42 -3.24
C GLY A 93 -4.44 -5.20 -3.32
N SER A 94 -5.36 -4.83 -4.21
CA SER A 94 -6.61 -5.57 -4.44
C SER A 94 -6.34 -6.96 -5.02
N GLN A 95 -5.38 -7.09 -5.93
CA GLN A 95 -4.98 -8.39 -6.47
C GLN A 95 -4.32 -9.26 -5.40
N VAL A 96 -3.41 -8.70 -4.59
CA VAL A 96 -2.77 -9.40 -3.48
C VAL A 96 -3.79 -9.80 -2.41
N ALA A 97 -4.79 -8.96 -2.15
CA ALA A 97 -5.86 -9.24 -1.21
C ALA A 97 -6.68 -10.47 -1.59
N ARG A 98 -7.01 -10.66 -2.86
CA ARG A 98 -7.65 -11.90 -3.33
C ARG A 98 -6.81 -13.13 -3.06
N LEU A 99 -5.51 -13.04 -3.27
CA LEU A 99 -4.59 -14.15 -2.99
C LEU A 99 -4.50 -14.47 -1.49
N SER A 100 -4.76 -13.48 -0.62
CA SER A 100 -4.89 -13.67 0.83
C SER A 100 -6.25 -14.19 1.27
N GLY A 101 -7.17 -14.43 0.32
CA GLY A 101 -8.52 -14.95 0.58
C GLY A 101 -9.56 -13.87 0.90
N LEU A 102 -9.32 -12.58 0.61
CA LEU A 102 -10.38 -11.58 0.66
C LEU A 102 -11.30 -11.74 -0.55
N SER A 103 -12.62 -11.64 -0.31
CA SER A 103 -13.61 -11.66 -1.36
C SER A 103 -13.81 -10.27 -1.98
N ASP A 104 -14.40 -10.22 -3.18
CA ASP A 104 -14.75 -8.97 -3.84
C ASP A 104 -15.75 -8.14 -3.01
N GLU A 105 -16.65 -8.80 -2.28
CA GLU A 105 -17.58 -8.13 -1.35
C GLU A 105 -16.84 -7.47 -0.20
N GLN A 106 -15.77 -8.10 0.33
CA GLN A 106 -14.91 -7.49 1.35
C GLN A 106 -14.15 -6.29 0.80
N LEU A 107 -13.63 -6.35 -0.42
CA LEU A 107 -12.98 -5.21 -1.08
C LEU A 107 -13.92 -4.01 -1.20
N LEU A 108 -15.17 -4.25 -1.61
CA LEU A 108 -16.20 -3.21 -1.73
C LEU A 108 -16.67 -2.68 -0.37
N ALA A 109 -16.69 -3.53 0.66
CA ALA A 109 -17.11 -3.17 2.01
C ALA A 109 -16.03 -2.44 2.82
N LEU A 110 -14.77 -2.41 2.36
CA LEU A 110 -13.64 -1.86 3.09
C LEU A 110 -13.82 -0.39 3.56
N PRO A 111 -14.50 0.52 2.83
CA PRO A 111 -14.77 1.87 3.34
C PRO A 111 -15.70 1.91 4.57
N ARG A 112 -16.54 0.89 4.74
CA ARG A 112 -17.54 0.77 5.82
C ARG A 112 -17.35 -0.51 6.63
N TYR A 113 -16.10 -0.94 6.79
CA TYR A 113 -15.75 -2.19 7.47
C TYR A 113 -16.32 -2.28 8.89
N GLY A 114 -16.43 -1.16 9.61
CA GLY A 114 -16.91 -1.12 11.00
C GLY A 114 -18.29 -1.73 11.16
N ASP A 115 -19.22 -1.41 10.26
CA ASP A 115 -20.61 -1.88 10.29
C ASP A 115 -20.82 -3.16 9.47
N SER A 116 -19.80 -3.63 8.76
CA SER A 116 -19.91 -4.79 7.89
C SER A 116 -19.76 -6.10 8.68
N PRO A 117 -20.65 -7.09 8.47
CA PRO A 117 -20.52 -8.43 9.05
C PRO A 117 -19.45 -9.28 8.32
N LEU A 118 -18.86 -8.78 7.23
CA LEU A 118 -17.87 -9.49 6.42
C LEU A 118 -16.48 -9.51 7.07
N PHE A 119 -16.26 -8.72 8.12
CA PHE A 119 -15.00 -8.64 8.84
C PHE A 119 -15.17 -9.11 10.29
N THR A 120 -14.22 -9.91 10.76
CA THR A 120 -14.14 -10.32 12.16
C THR A 120 -13.78 -9.14 13.06
N ASP A 121 -13.98 -9.26 14.36
CA ASP A 121 -13.63 -8.22 15.34
C ASP A 121 -12.12 -7.92 15.32
N LEU A 122 -11.28 -8.95 15.12
CA LEU A 122 -9.83 -8.77 14.98
C LEU A 122 -9.45 -8.05 13.69
N GLU A 123 -10.09 -8.37 12.57
CA GLU A 123 -9.88 -7.65 11.31
C GLU A 123 -10.30 -6.18 11.43
N LYS A 124 -11.44 -5.89 12.08
CA LYS A 124 -11.90 -4.52 12.35
C LYS A 124 -10.90 -3.76 13.24
N LEU A 125 -10.38 -4.40 14.27
CA LEU A 125 -9.37 -3.81 15.16
C LEU A 125 -8.09 -3.45 14.40
N VAL A 126 -7.62 -4.33 13.50
CA VAL A 126 -6.46 -4.09 12.64
C VAL A 126 -6.74 -2.95 11.64
N LEU A 127 -7.96 -2.87 11.10
CA LEU A 127 -8.38 -1.80 10.20
C LEU A 127 -8.49 -0.44 10.91
N ASP A 128 -8.96 -0.41 12.17
CA ASP A 128 -8.94 0.79 13.02
C ASP A 128 -7.50 1.27 13.25
N TYR A 129 -6.59 0.35 13.53
CA TYR A 129 -5.17 0.65 13.71
C TYR A 129 -4.53 1.18 12.43
N ALA A 130 -4.76 0.52 11.29
CA ALA A 130 -4.28 0.99 9.99
C ALA A 130 -4.82 2.38 9.65
N THR A 131 -6.09 2.65 10.01
CA THR A 131 -6.71 3.97 9.82
C THR A 131 -6.02 5.02 10.68
N GLY A 132 -5.77 4.73 11.97
CA GLY A 132 -5.10 5.66 12.88
C GLY A 132 -3.67 6.01 12.45
N ILE A 133 -2.88 5.01 12.03
CA ILE A 133 -1.50 5.22 11.55
C ILE A 133 -1.48 6.02 10.24
N SER A 134 -2.47 5.84 9.37
CA SER A 134 -2.49 6.48 8.04
C SER A 134 -2.98 7.93 8.06
N ARG A 135 -3.52 8.40 9.16
CA ARG A 135 -3.91 9.81 9.33
C ARG A 135 -2.69 10.73 9.45
N THR A 136 -2.93 12.02 9.21
CA THR A 136 -1.95 13.08 9.46
C THR A 136 -2.67 14.22 10.21
N PRO A 137 -2.38 14.45 11.49
CA PRO A 137 -1.44 13.70 12.35
C PRO A 137 -1.89 12.25 12.61
N VAL A 138 -0.92 11.40 13.01
CA VAL A 138 -1.21 10.02 13.43
C VAL A 138 -2.08 10.03 14.67
N GLU A 139 -3.16 9.24 14.67
CA GLU A 139 -4.12 9.15 15.78
C GLU A 139 -4.34 7.68 16.17
N VAL A 140 -3.56 7.19 17.12
CA VAL A 140 -3.72 5.87 17.74
C VAL A 140 -4.00 6.05 19.23
N PRO A 141 -5.29 6.09 19.63
CA PRO A 141 -5.64 6.23 21.05
C PRO A 141 -5.12 5.06 21.91
N ASP A 142 -4.74 5.33 23.14
CA ASP A 142 -4.24 4.32 24.09
C ASP A 142 -5.20 3.13 24.25
N GLY A 143 -6.51 3.37 24.26
CA GLY A 143 -7.52 2.32 24.33
C GLY A 143 -7.53 1.39 23.11
N LEU A 144 -7.28 1.92 21.91
CA LEU A 144 -7.11 1.10 20.69
C LEU A 144 -5.84 0.27 20.80
N PHE A 145 -4.74 0.88 21.23
CA PHE A 145 -3.45 0.17 21.36
C PHE A 145 -3.50 -0.90 22.46
N ALA A 146 -4.20 -0.64 23.58
CA ALA A 146 -4.40 -1.64 24.63
C ALA A 146 -5.15 -2.89 24.12
N ARG A 147 -6.20 -2.70 23.32
CA ARG A 147 -6.93 -3.82 22.69
C ARG A 147 -6.04 -4.61 21.71
N LEU A 148 -5.16 -3.94 20.96
CA LEU A 148 -4.20 -4.64 20.07
C LEU A 148 -3.26 -5.55 20.88
N ARG A 149 -2.80 -5.10 22.05
CA ARG A 149 -1.95 -5.87 22.95
C ARG A 149 -2.61 -7.11 23.54
N GLU A 150 -3.92 -7.22 23.50
CA GLU A 150 -4.65 -8.43 23.87
C GLU A 150 -4.49 -9.57 22.83
N HIS A 151 -4.15 -9.18 21.58
CA HIS A 151 -4.08 -10.11 20.43
C HIS A 151 -2.67 -10.28 19.86
N PHE A 152 -1.78 -9.31 20.07
CA PHE A 152 -0.45 -9.26 19.47
C PHE A 152 0.63 -9.00 20.50
N ASP A 153 1.72 -9.74 20.43
CA ASP A 153 2.95 -9.45 21.17
C ASP A 153 3.71 -8.24 20.57
N GLU A 154 4.77 -7.79 21.23
CA GLU A 154 5.55 -6.63 20.82
C GLU A 154 6.18 -6.82 19.43
N ALA A 155 6.63 -8.02 19.09
CA ALA A 155 7.24 -8.31 17.79
C ALA A 155 6.20 -8.29 16.67
N GLN A 156 5.00 -8.82 16.93
CA GLN A 156 3.86 -8.76 16.01
C GLN A 156 3.37 -7.32 15.81
N LEU A 157 3.32 -6.53 16.88
CA LEU A 157 2.95 -5.11 16.80
C LEU A 157 3.95 -4.31 15.97
N VAL A 158 5.26 -4.56 16.12
CA VAL A 158 6.30 -3.93 15.30
C VAL A 158 6.15 -4.34 13.83
N GLU A 159 5.91 -5.63 13.56
CA GLU A 159 5.72 -6.14 12.20
C GLU A 159 4.49 -5.50 11.53
N LEU A 160 3.34 -5.50 12.21
CA LEU A 160 2.09 -4.92 11.70
C LEU A 160 2.23 -3.41 11.47
N THR A 161 2.82 -2.70 12.44
CA THR A 161 3.07 -1.25 12.34
C THR A 161 3.98 -0.94 11.15
N SER A 162 5.06 -1.73 10.98
CA SER A 162 6.00 -1.56 9.87
C SER A 162 5.34 -1.79 8.52
N ALA A 163 4.46 -2.80 8.41
CA ALA A 163 3.73 -3.08 7.17
C ALA A 163 2.83 -1.90 6.77
N ILE A 164 2.08 -1.32 7.73
CA ILE A 164 1.22 -0.17 7.49
C ILE A 164 2.04 1.08 7.14
N ALA A 165 3.11 1.34 7.89
CA ALA A 165 3.98 2.50 7.65
C ALA A 165 4.67 2.43 6.29
N LEU A 166 5.12 1.23 5.89
CA LEU A 166 5.71 0.99 4.58
C LEU A 166 4.71 1.27 3.46
N GLU A 167 3.44 0.86 3.62
CA GLU A 167 2.41 1.16 2.64
C GLU A 167 2.12 2.67 2.54
N ASN A 168 2.09 3.38 3.67
CA ASN A 168 1.99 4.85 3.66
C ASN A 168 3.17 5.50 2.94
N MET A 169 4.39 4.98 3.10
CA MET A 169 5.57 5.45 2.38
C MET A 169 5.41 5.25 0.88
N ARG A 170 4.98 4.05 0.44
CA ARG A 170 4.71 3.73 -0.98
C ARG A 170 3.67 4.69 -1.56
N GLY A 171 2.53 4.83 -0.88
CA GLY A 171 1.44 5.68 -1.32
C GLY A 171 1.86 7.13 -1.52
N ARG A 172 2.55 7.71 -0.53
CA ARG A 172 3.02 9.10 -0.61
C ARG A 172 4.09 9.30 -1.69
N PHE A 173 5.02 8.37 -1.85
CA PHE A 173 6.00 8.41 -2.94
C PHE A 173 5.32 8.38 -4.30
N ASN A 174 4.44 7.42 -4.52
CA ASN A 174 3.74 7.24 -5.80
C ASN A 174 2.89 8.46 -6.15
N LEU A 175 2.11 8.98 -5.21
CA LEU A 175 1.27 10.16 -5.42
C LEU A 175 2.09 11.41 -5.68
N ALA A 176 3.18 11.62 -4.94
CA ALA A 176 4.06 12.77 -5.15
C ALA A 176 4.66 12.79 -6.56
N LEU A 177 4.95 11.62 -7.13
CA LEU A 177 5.54 11.47 -8.46
C LEU A 177 4.50 11.18 -9.56
N GLY A 178 3.21 11.07 -9.23
CA GLY A 178 2.13 10.92 -10.20
C GLY A 178 2.05 9.53 -10.82
N VAL A 179 2.43 8.48 -10.07
CA VAL A 179 2.26 7.08 -10.47
C VAL A 179 0.77 6.71 -10.43
N GLY A 180 0.24 6.22 -11.53
CA GLY A 180 -1.14 5.75 -11.66
C GLY A 180 -1.28 4.24 -11.48
N ALA A 181 -2.50 3.72 -11.70
CA ALA A 181 -2.77 2.28 -11.73
C ALA A 181 -1.97 1.61 -12.87
N ALA A 182 -1.49 0.38 -12.62
CA ALA A 182 -0.71 -0.39 -13.59
C ALA A 182 -1.54 -1.47 -14.31
N GLY A 183 -2.79 -1.70 -13.91
CA GLY A 183 -3.68 -2.69 -14.52
C GLY A 183 -3.58 -4.09 -13.93
N PHE A 184 -3.06 -4.24 -12.72
CA PHE A 184 -3.04 -5.55 -12.02
C PHE A 184 -4.43 -6.14 -11.82
N SER A 185 -5.41 -5.28 -11.55
CA SER A 185 -6.82 -5.64 -11.33
C SER A 185 -7.73 -5.27 -12.50
N GLU A 186 -7.18 -5.07 -13.71
CA GLU A 186 -7.97 -4.72 -14.89
C GLU A 186 -9.07 -5.76 -15.16
N GLY A 187 -10.31 -5.30 -15.30
CA GLY A 187 -11.48 -6.16 -15.47
C GLY A 187 -11.96 -6.87 -14.19
N MET A 188 -11.39 -6.53 -13.03
CA MET A 188 -11.77 -7.06 -11.71
C MET A 188 -12.19 -5.94 -10.76
N VAL A 189 -12.81 -6.32 -9.64
CA VAL A 189 -13.17 -5.39 -8.56
C VAL A 189 -11.91 -4.89 -7.86
N CYS A 190 -11.79 -3.59 -7.63
CA CYS A 190 -10.78 -2.99 -6.77
C CYS A 190 -11.40 -2.52 -5.45
N ALA A 191 -10.58 -2.43 -4.42
CA ALA A 191 -10.98 -1.74 -3.19
C ALA A 191 -11.34 -0.28 -3.52
N VAL A 192 -12.35 0.23 -2.82
CA VAL A 192 -12.83 1.60 -3.05
C VAL A 192 -11.93 2.58 -2.30
N PRO A 193 -11.41 3.64 -2.95
CA PRO A 193 -10.68 4.70 -2.28
C PRO A 193 -11.50 5.33 -1.15
N ALA A 194 -10.83 5.80 -0.11
CA ALA A 194 -11.50 6.58 0.93
C ALA A 194 -12.03 7.91 0.35
N PRO A 195 -13.19 8.41 0.80
CA PRO A 195 -13.67 9.71 0.37
C PRO A 195 -12.61 10.77 0.69
N THR A 196 -12.20 11.52 -0.32
CA THR A 196 -11.30 12.67 -0.10
C THR A 196 -12.05 13.73 0.70
N PRO A 197 -11.51 14.24 1.82
CA PRO A 197 -12.12 15.38 2.49
C PRO A 197 -12.30 16.52 1.48
N ARG A 198 -13.52 17.04 1.33
CA ARG A 198 -13.73 18.23 0.50
C ARG A 198 -12.89 19.36 1.10
N PRO A 199 -12.08 20.11 0.31
CA PRO A 199 -11.42 21.30 0.81
C PRO A 199 -12.48 22.20 1.44
N THR A 200 -12.25 22.64 2.65
CA THR A 200 -13.11 23.63 3.30
C THR A 200 -12.96 24.95 2.54
N SER A 201 -13.99 25.78 2.52
CA SER A 201 -13.99 27.08 1.81
C SER A 201 -12.85 28.02 2.22
N GLU A 202 -12.14 27.72 3.31
CA GLU A 202 -10.96 28.46 3.77
C GLU A 202 -9.68 28.11 2.99
N ASP A 203 -9.57 26.88 2.45
CA ASP A 203 -8.39 26.46 1.66
C ASP A 203 -8.38 27.06 0.24
N ALA A 204 -9.54 27.50 -0.27
CA ALA A 204 -9.67 28.07 -1.62
C ALA A 204 -9.14 29.51 -1.72
N THR A 205 -8.94 30.21 -0.62
CA THR A 205 -8.48 31.60 -0.58
C THR A 205 -6.96 31.75 -0.48
N ALA A 206 -6.24 30.69 -0.12
CA ALA A 206 -4.77 30.71 0.07
C ALA A 206 -3.96 30.58 -1.23
N THR A 207 -4.60 30.33 -2.39
CA THR A 207 -3.89 30.06 -3.67
C THR A 207 -3.87 31.27 -4.61
N GLN A 208 -4.32 32.46 -4.17
CA GLN A 208 -4.38 33.68 -5.01
C GLN A 208 -3.51 34.85 -4.49
N THR A 209 -2.42 34.56 -3.77
CA THR A 209 -1.42 35.60 -3.45
C THR A 209 -0.02 35.20 -3.93
#